data_9fa5eb6f173ffeffb643b90fca0dd9af
#
_entry.id   9fa5eb6f173ffeffb643b90fca0dd9af
#
_cell.length_a   1.000
_cell.length_b   1.000
_cell.length_c   1.000
_cell.angle_alpha   90.00
_cell.angle_beta   90.00
_cell.angle_gamma   90.00
#
_symmetry.space_group_name_H-M   'P 1'
#
loop_
_entity.id
_entity.type
_entity.pdbx_description
1 polymer ?
#
loop_
_entity_poly.entity_id
_entity_poly.type
_entity_poly.pdbx_seq_one_letter_code
_entity_poly.pdbx_strand_id
1 'polypeptide(L)'
;MRILKTIRSKAVWQLFGLSLFIGYLSFSMSACSGITCPLNNTVYTIYHIKNAEAAVDTLRDTLSVSIYKAGCKDTLLLLNRAIGVVKFNLPISYDNDVDTLLFQWSDSCTDTVWVAKTNTPHFESVECSATFFHEITSVRSTHKGIDTIVINRHSVNYDATKEHFHIRFKAHP
;
A
#
# COMPACT_ATOMS: atom_id res chain seq x y z
N MET A 1 7.75 -14.95 77.03
CA MET A 1 8.18 -15.66 75.82
C MET A 1 7.06 -15.89 74.76
N ARG A 2 5.75 -15.72 75.12
CA ARG A 2 4.61 -15.89 74.13
C ARG A 2 4.33 -14.66 73.32
N ILE A 3 4.58 -13.44 73.75
CA ILE A 3 4.25 -12.19 73.06
C ILE A 3 5.12 -11.97 71.81
N LEU A 4 6.40 -12.33 71.88
CA LEU A 4 7.32 -12.19 70.70
C LEU A 4 6.98 -13.14 69.57
N LYS A 5 6.38 -14.30 69.78
CA LYS A 5 5.94 -15.24 68.76
C LYS A 5 4.76 -14.71 67.97
N THR A 6 3.83 -14.00 68.59
CA THR A 6 2.62 -13.46 67.99
C THR A 6 2.91 -12.24 67.13
N ILE A 7 3.88 -11.39 67.47
CA ILE A 7 4.31 -10.23 66.69
C ILE A 7 5.06 -10.70 65.45
N ARG A 8 5.89 -11.72 65.56
CA ARG A 8 6.63 -12.28 64.43
C ARG A 8 5.73 -12.93 63.38
N SER A 9 4.64 -13.57 63.83
CA SER A 9 3.63 -14.15 62.93
C SER A 9 2.86 -13.08 62.15
N LYS A 10 2.41 -12.01 62.81
CA LYS A 10 1.69 -10.92 62.14
C LYS A 10 2.56 -10.18 61.14
N ALA A 11 3.83 -9.93 61.44
CA ALA A 11 4.76 -9.29 60.53
C ALA A 11 5.04 -10.15 59.28
N VAL A 12 5.18 -11.45 59.42
CA VAL A 12 5.36 -12.38 58.30
C VAL A 12 4.13 -12.41 57.39
N TRP A 13 2.92 -12.41 57.96
CA TRP A 13 1.69 -12.36 57.16
C TRP A 13 1.51 -11.02 56.42
N GLN A 14 1.90 -9.92 57.04
CA GLN A 14 1.88 -8.59 56.37
C GLN A 14 2.89 -8.51 55.24
N LEU A 15 4.09 -9.05 55.41
CA LEU A 15 5.10 -9.11 54.35
C LEU A 15 4.66 -10.03 53.19
N PHE A 16 3.99 -11.14 53.49
CA PHE A 16 3.43 -12.03 52.45
C PHE A 16 2.29 -11.37 51.67
N GLY A 17 1.41 -10.64 52.34
CA GLY A 17 0.33 -9.86 51.69
C GLY A 17 0.87 -8.74 50.83
N LEU A 18 1.91 -8.02 51.27
CA LEU A 18 2.56 -6.96 50.50
C LEU A 18 3.27 -7.51 49.26
N SER A 19 3.94 -8.67 49.37
CA SER A 19 4.61 -9.32 48.26
C SER A 19 3.62 -9.79 47.19
N LEU A 20 2.48 -10.36 47.58
CA LEU A 20 1.41 -10.75 46.67
C LEU A 20 0.78 -9.55 45.98
N PHE A 21 0.60 -8.43 46.68
CA PHE A 21 0.04 -7.21 46.09
C PHE A 21 0.98 -6.56 45.07
N ILE A 22 2.29 -6.52 45.39
CA ILE A 22 3.33 -6.05 44.43
C ILE A 22 3.40 -6.96 43.22
N GLY A 23 3.34 -8.28 43.41
CA GLY A 23 3.32 -9.26 42.30
C GLY A 23 2.09 -9.08 41.39
N TYR A 24 0.91 -8.81 41.96
CA TYR A 24 -0.30 -8.55 41.17
C TYR A 24 -0.23 -7.23 40.40
N LEU A 25 0.33 -6.17 41.01
CA LEU A 25 0.54 -4.89 40.34
C LEU A 25 1.54 -5.00 39.16
N SER A 26 2.59 -5.82 39.30
CA SER A 26 3.60 -6.02 38.24
C SER A 26 3.05 -6.80 37.06
N PHE A 27 2.06 -7.68 37.29
CA PHE A 27 1.45 -8.49 36.22
C PHE A 27 0.46 -7.68 35.37
N SER A 28 -0.13 -6.62 35.92
CA SER A 28 -1.09 -5.77 35.18
C SER A 28 -0.44 -4.76 34.23
N MET A 29 0.87 -4.59 34.27
CA MET A 29 1.57 -3.65 33.39
C MET A 29 2.01 -4.26 32.02
N SER A 30 1.80 -5.56 31.79
CA SER A 30 2.26 -6.25 30.57
C SER A 30 1.25 -6.21 29.41
N ALA A 31 0.15 -5.48 29.51
CA ALA A 31 -0.91 -5.45 28.52
C ALA A 31 -0.81 -4.27 27.51
N CYS A 32 0.38 -3.70 27.32
CA CYS A 32 0.59 -2.79 26.20
C CYS A 32 0.99 -3.62 24.97
N SER A 33 0.03 -4.21 24.27
CA SER A 33 0.23 -4.64 22.89
C SER A 33 0.36 -3.37 22.06
N GLY A 34 1.60 -2.96 21.79
CA GLY A 34 1.88 -1.86 20.90
C GLY A 34 1.28 -2.18 19.53
N ILE A 35 0.19 -1.53 19.16
CA ILE A 35 -0.36 -1.60 17.82
C ILE A 35 0.65 -0.90 16.92
N THR A 36 1.30 -1.68 16.06
CA THR A 36 2.22 -1.13 15.06
C THR A 36 1.40 -0.70 13.85
N CYS A 37 1.13 0.60 13.72
CA CYS A 37 0.49 1.12 12.53
C CYS A 37 1.43 1.00 11.32
N PRO A 38 0.91 0.69 10.12
CA PRO A 38 1.71 0.73 8.90
C PRO A 38 2.34 2.10 8.70
N LEU A 39 3.65 2.15 8.51
CA LEU A 39 4.39 3.40 8.27
C LEU A 39 4.05 4.04 6.92
N ASN A 40 3.56 3.25 5.98
CA ASN A 40 3.19 3.69 4.65
C ASN A 40 1.77 3.25 4.34
N ASN A 41 0.84 4.22 4.34
CA ASN A 41 -0.57 4.00 4.05
C ASN A 41 -0.90 4.04 2.55
N THR A 42 0.12 4.05 1.69
CA THR A 42 -0.06 4.09 0.24
C THR A 42 -0.11 2.67 -0.31
N VAL A 43 -1.17 2.36 -1.04
CA VAL A 43 -1.24 1.13 -1.84
C VAL A 43 -0.84 1.42 -3.29
N TYR A 44 -0.38 0.41 -3.99
CA TYR A 44 0.18 0.55 -5.31
C TYR A 44 -0.51 -0.36 -6.31
N THR A 45 -0.75 0.15 -7.50
CA THR A 45 -1.10 -0.67 -8.67
C THR A 45 0.17 -1.18 -9.35
N ILE A 46 0.16 -2.44 -9.75
CA ILE A 46 1.29 -3.11 -10.39
C ILE A 46 0.97 -3.35 -11.85
N TYR A 47 1.79 -2.80 -12.71
CA TYR A 47 1.74 -2.95 -14.15
C TYR A 47 2.82 -3.93 -14.59
N HIS A 48 2.45 -4.90 -15.43
CA HIS A 48 3.37 -5.86 -15.99
C HIS A 48 3.32 -5.82 -17.50
N ILE A 49 4.50 -5.74 -18.12
CA ILE A 49 4.61 -5.66 -19.57
C ILE A 49 4.54 -7.07 -20.15
N LYS A 50 3.66 -7.24 -21.13
CA LYS A 50 3.37 -8.52 -21.79
C LYS A 50 3.52 -8.38 -23.30
N ASN A 51 3.90 -9.45 -23.96
CA ASN A 51 3.88 -9.58 -25.42
C ASN A 51 2.50 -10.06 -25.93
N ALA A 52 2.41 -10.35 -27.23
CA ALA A 52 1.17 -10.80 -27.87
C ALA A 52 0.69 -12.17 -27.36
N GLU A 53 1.61 -13.01 -26.92
CA GLU A 53 1.34 -14.35 -26.35
C GLU A 53 1.06 -14.31 -24.83
N ALA A 54 0.88 -13.10 -24.25
CA ALA A 54 0.73 -12.84 -22.83
C ALA A 54 1.93 -13.29 -21.97
N ALA A 55 3.06 -13.57 -22.59
CA ALA A 55 4.30 -13.84 -21.88
C ALA A 55 4.94 -12.52 -21.39
N VAL A 56 5.82 -12.62 -20.41
CA VAL A 56 6.57 -11.48 -19.88
C VAL A 56 7.43 -10.87 -20.99
N ASP A 57 7.38 -9.56 -21.12
CA ASP A 57 8.18 -8.80 -22.06
C ASP A 57 8.89 -7.63 -21.39
N THR A 58 9.81 -7.02 -22.10
CA THR A 58 10.60 -5.88 -21.62
C THR A 58 10.42 -4.70 -22.58
N LEU A 59 9.94 -3.58 -22.03
CA LEU A 59 9.96 -2.32 -22.76
C LEU A 59 11.40 -1.83 -22.88
N ARG A 60 11.92 -1.76 -24.09
CA ARG A 60 13.30 -1.34 -24.36
C ARG A 60 13.47 0.17 -24.41
N ASP A 61 12.38 0.87 -24.70
CA ASP A 61 12.33 2.34 -24.71
C ASP A 61 12.25 2.92 -23.28
N THR A 62 12.51 4.22 -23.18
CA THR A 62 12.33 4.93 -21.90
C THR A 62 10.85 5.10 -21.60
N LEU A 63 10.46 4.83 -20.35
CA LEU A 63 9.12 5.08 -19.86
C LEU A 63 9.13 6.14 -18.76
N SER A 64 8.35 7.18 -18.94
CA SER A 64 7.99 8.12 -17.88
C SER A 64 6.49 8.09 -17.67
N VAL A 65 6.06 8.15 -16.40
CA VAL A 65 4.64 8.18 -16.04
C VAL A 65 4.37 9.34 -15.11
N SER A 66 3.38 10.15 -15.45
CA SER A 66 2.90 11.25 -14.62
C SER A 66 1.40 11.10 -14.37
N ILE A 67 0.91 11.68 -13.27
CA ILE A 67 -0.52 11.74 -12.94
C ILE A 67 -0.98 13.19 -12.93
N TYR A 68 -2.18 13.46 -13.44
CA TYR A 68 -2.85 14.74 -13.25
C TYR A 68 -3.33 14.87 -11.81
N LYS A 69 -2.92 15.95 -11.16
CA LYS A 69 -3.40 16.28 -9.82
C LYS A 69 -4.75 16.99 -9.93
N ALA A 70 -5.76 16.52 -9.18
CA ALA A 70 -7.08 17.13 -9.16
C ALA A 70 -6.99 18.63 -8.82
N GLY A 71 -7.69 19.45 -9.63
CA GLY A 71 -7.73 20.90 -9.43
C GLY A 71 -6.46 21.66 -9.81
N CYS A 72 -5.44 21.00 -10.30
CA CYS A 72 -4.18 21.61 -10.75
C CYS A 72 -4.00 21.41 -12.27
N LYS A 73 -3.33 22.38 -12.93
CA LYS A 73 -2.89 22.20 -14.32
C LYS A 73 -1.61 21.36 -14.41
N ASP A 74 -0.97 21.12 -13.27
CA ASP A 74 0.32 20.45 -13.20
C ASP A 74 0.16 18.94 -13.05
N THR A 75 1.15 18.21 -13.53
CA THR A 75 1.27 16.77 -13.37
C THR A 75 2.32 16.44 -12.31
N LEU A 76 2.12 15.36 -11.56
CA LEU A 76 3.12 14.80 -10.67
C LEU A 76 3.81 13.65 -11.37
N LEU A 77 5.15 13.73 -11.50
CA LEU A 77 5.96 12.66 -12.06
C LEU A 77 6.05 11.49 -11.06
N LEU A 78 5.62 10.31 -11.48
CA LEU A 78 5.62 9.08 -10.68
C LEU A 78 6.76 8.14 -11.04
N LEU A 79 7.09 8.07 -12.34
CA LEU A 79 8.18 7.26 -12.88
C LEU A 79 8.97 8.11 -13.87
N ASN A 80 10.29 8.15 -13.76
CA ASN A 80 11.13 9.00 -14.57
C ASN A 80 12.11 8.18 -15.42
N ARG A 81 11.94 8.23 -16.74
CA ARG A 81 12.87 7.67 -17.76
C ARG A 81 13.40 6.27 -17.42
N ALA A 82 12.54 5.39 -16.95
CA ALA A 82 12.91 4.01 -16.67
C ALA A 82 13.20 3.26 -17.97
N ILE A 83 14.26 2.47 -18.00
CA ILE A 83 14.73 1.71 -19.16
C ILE A 83 14.71 0.22 -18.82
N GLY A 84 14.43 -0.62 -19.81
CA GLY A 84 14.41 -2.07 -19.61
C GLY A 84 13.31 -2.52 -18.66
N VAL A 85 12.15 -1.86 -18.73
CA VAL A 85 11.05 -2.06 -17.79
C VAL A 85 10.32 -3.35 -18.13
N VAL A 86 10.20 -4.24 -17.15
CA VAL A 86 9.38 -5.46 -17.19
C VAL A 86 8.10 -5.25 -16.40
N LYS A 87 8.23 -4.59 -15.23
CA LYS A 87 7.13 -4.24 -14.33
C LYS A 87 7.43 -2.94 -13.61
N PHE A 88 6.40 -2.24 -13.20
CA PHE A 88 6.52 -1.03 -12.38
C PHE A 88 5.28 -0.86 -11.51
N ASN A 89 5.44 -0.09 -10.44
CA ASN A 89 4.41 0.19 -9.47
C ASN A 89 4.07 1.67 -9.50
N LEU A 90 2.79 2.00 -9.49
CA LEU A 90 2.32 3.38 -9.38
C LEU A 90 1.40 3.51 -8.16
N PRO A 91 1.53 4.60 -7.39
CA PRO A 91 0.55 4.91 -6.37
C PRO A 91 -0.80 5.17 -7.02
N ILE A 92 -1.86 4.80 -6.31
CA ILE A 92 -3.23 5.04 -6.72
C ILE A 92 -3.85 6.09 -5.79
N SER A 93 -4.59 7.06 -6.34
CA SER A 93 -5.12 8.15 -5.54
C SER A 93 -6.45 7.74 -4.87
N TYR A 94 -6.75 8.31 -3.72
CA TYR A 94 -8.04 8.18 -3.05
C TYR A 94 -8.94 9.41 -3.22
N ASP A 95 -8.40 10.50 -3.77
CA ASP A 95 -9.11 11.77 -3.92
C ASP A 95 -10.10 11.76 -5.08
N ASN A 96 -9.92 10.87 -6.05
CA ASN A 96 -10.70 10.80 -7.27
C ASN A 96 -11.20 9.38 -7.54
N ASP A 97 -12.33 9.28 -8.25
CA ASP A 97 -12.85 8.00 -8.76
C ASP A 97 -12.18 7.59 -10.08
N VAL A 98 -11.48 8.51 -10.75
CA VAL A 98 -10.72 8.24 -11.97
C VAL A 98 -9.36 8.90 -11.90
N ASP A 99 -8.31 8.10 -11.94
CA ASP A 99 -6.95 8.59 -12.11
C ASP A 99 -6.64 8.77 -13.59
N THR A 100 -6.06 9.92 -13.95
CA THR A 100 -5.61 10.21 -15.31
C THR A 100 -4.09 10.23 -15.34
N LEU A 101 -3.52 9.21 -15.96
CA LEU A 101 -2.10 8.97 -16.06
C LEU A 101 -1.60 9.31 -17.48
N LEU A 102 -0.43 9.93 -17.57
CA LEU A 102 0.28 10.15 -18.82
C LEU A 102 1.45 9.20 -18.90
N PHE A 103 1.41 8.30 -19.87
CA PHE A 103 2.47 7.34 -20.17
C PHE A 103 3.27 7.89 -21.35
N GLN A 104 4.39 8.50 -21.08
CA GLN A 104 5.35 8.92 -22.12
C GLN A 104 6.36 7.80 -22.32
N TRP A 105 6.28 7.14 -23.46
CA TRP A 105 7.24 6.14 -23.88
C TRP A 105 7.94 6.62 -25.15
N SER A 106 9.25 6.60 -25.16
CA SER A 106 10.08 7.37 -26.06
C SER A 106 9.85 8.89 -25.96
N ASP A 107 10.65 9.69 -26.63
CA ASP A 107 10.55 11.16 -26.56
C ASP A 107 9.37 11.73 -27.37
N SER A 108 8.72 10.91 -28.22
CA SER A 108 7.71 11.38 -29.17
C SER A 108 6.29 10.84 -28.93
N CYS A 109 6.11 9.87 -28.07
CA CYS A 109 4.81 9.21 -27.89
C CYS A 109 4.30 9.29 -26.46
N THR A 110 3.11 9.87 -26.28
CA THR A 110 2.43 9.94 -24.99
C THR A 110 1.00 9.40 -25.10
N ASP A 111 0.70 8.40 -24.30
CA ASP A 111 -0.65 7.90 -24.08
C ASP A 111 -1.25 8.48 -22.81
N THR A 112 -2.55 8.75 -22.87
CA THR A 112 -3.34 9.01 -21.65
C THR A 112 -4.04 7.73 -21.26
N VAL A 113 -3.90 7.35 -19.99
CA VAL A 113 -4.54 6.17 -19.40
C VAL A 113 -5.48 6.64 -18.29
N TRP A 114 -6.73 6.23 -18.35
CA TRP A 114 -7.74 6.49 -17.33
C TRP A 114 -8.02 5.20 -16.57
N VAL A 115 -7.84 5.26 -15.26
CA VAL A 115 -8.12 4.15 -14.33
C VAL A 115 -9.29 4.56 -13.45
N ALA A 116 -10.47 3.98 -13.72
CA ALA A 116 -11.64 4.18 -12.89
C ALA A 116 -11.65 3.16 -11.74
N LYS A 117 -12.06 3.60 -10.56
CA LYS A 117 -12.03 2.81 -9.34
C LYS A 117 -13.04 3.30 -8.31
N THR A 118 -13.34 2.45 -7.36
CA THR A 118 -14.02 2.83 -6.10
C THR A 118 -13.00 2.82 -4.96
N ASN A 119 -13.16 3.74 -4.01
CA ASN A 119 -12.27 3.93 -2.89
C ASN A 119 -12.99 3.49 -1.61
N THR A 120 -12.39 2.58 -0.84
CA THR A 120 -12.95 2.07 0.41
C THR A 120 -11.97 2.35 1.56
N PRO A 121 -12.36 3.11 2.59
CA PRO A 121 -11.49 3.32 3.73
C PRO A 121 -11.27 2.01 4.48
N HIS A 122 -10.03 1.76 4.87
CA HIS A 122 -9.58 0.62 5.64
C HIS A 122 -8.84 1.09 6.89
N PHE A 123 -9.17 0.52 8.03
CA PHE A 123 -8.58 0.83 9.31
C PHE A 123 -7.95 -0.43 9.91
N GLU A 124 -6.65 -0.41 10.14
CA GLU A 124 -5.97 -1.49 10.88
C GLU A 124 -6.36 -1.47 12.36
N SER A 125 -6.55 -0.29 12.91
CA SER A 125 -6.94 -0.04 14.29
C SER A 125 -7.56 1.35 14.40
N VAL A 126 -8.31 1.59 15.49
CA VAL A 126 -8.86 2.91 15.82
C VAL A 126 -7.78 3.97 16.07
N GLU A 127 -6.56 3.55 16.35
CA GLU A 127 -5.42 4.42 16.62
C GLU A 127 -4.60 4.73 15.36
N CYS A 128 -4.83 4.00 14.26
CA CYS A 128 -4.10 4.16 13.02
C CYS A 128 -4.85 5.09 12.05
N SER A 129 -4.09 5.83 11.24
CA SER A 129 -4.66 6.59 10.13
C SER A 129 -5.33 5.65 9.14
N ALA A 130 -6.45 6.09 8.56
CA ALA A 130 -7.11 5.34 7.50
C ALA A 130 -6.20 5.17 6.29
N THR A 131 -6.19 3.97 5.73
CA THR A 131 -5.69 3.66 4.40
C THR A 131 -6.90 3.51 3.48
N PHE A 132 -6.70 3.69 2.18
CA PHE A 132 -7.74 3.40 1.20
C PHE A 132 -7.35 2.18 0.39
N PHE A 133 -8.24 1.18 0.37
CA PHE A 133 -8.21 0.11 -0.61
C PHE A 133 -9.07 0.49 -1.80
N HIS A 134 -8.76 -0.06 -2.96
CA HIS A 134 -9.45 0.32 -4.19
C HIS A 134 -9.92 -0.90 -4.94
N GLU A 135 -11.03 -0.73 -5.65
CA GLU A 135 -11.52 -1.72 -6.60
C GLU A 135 -11.51 -1.08 -7.99
N ILE A 136 -10.65 -1.55 -8.87
CA ILE A 136 -10.53 -1.05 -10.24
C ILE A 136 -11.76 -1.51 -11.02
N THR A 137 -12.51 -0.56 -11.56
CA THR A 137 -13.75 -0.84 -12.31
C THR A 137 -13.52 -0.87 -13.81
N SER A 138 -12.67 0.02 -14.33
CA SER A 138 -12.32 0.04 -15.75
C SER A 138 -10.96 0.68 -16.01
N VAL A 139 -10.37 0.38 -17.16
CA VAL A 139 -9.18 1.03 -17.68
C VAL A 139 -9.36 1.34 -19.16
N ARG A 140 -8.89 2.50 -19.60
CA ARG A 140 -8.89 2.94 -21.01
C ARG A 140 -7.58 3.64 -21.33
N SER A 141 -7.17 3.62 -22.59
CA SER A 141 -6.01 4.37 -23.07
C SER A 141 -6.30 5.03 -24.42
N THR A 142 -5.44 5.97 -24.83
CA THR A 142 -5.51 6.61 -26.16
C THR A 142 -4.97 5.72 -27.26
N HIS A 143 -4.32 4.62 -26.95
CA HIS A 143 -3.77 3.65 -27.90
C HIS A 143 -2.80 4.23 -28.96
N LYS A 144 -2.03 5.27 -28.62
CA LYS A 144 -0.99 5.80 -29.50
C LYS A 144 0.21 4.87 -29.55
N GLY A 145 0.79 4.60 -28.38
CA GLY A 145 1.90 3.67 -28.19
C GLY A 145 1.52 2.42 -27.41
N ILE A 146 0.52 2.53 -26.52
CA ILE A 146 -0.09 1.37 -25.87
C ILE A 146 -0.96 0.66 -26.89
N ASP A 147 -0.67 -0.60 -27.16
CA ASP A 147 -1.52 -1.46 -27.99
C ASP A 147 -2.71 -1.98 -27.17
N THR A 148 -2.44 -2.54 -26.01
CA THR A 148 -3.46 -3.10 -25.14
C THR A 148 -3.12 -2.86 -23.66
N ILE A 149 -4.12 -2.53 -22.88
CA ILE A 149 -4.05 -2.52 -21.41
C ILE A 149 -5.31 -3.22 -20.87
N VAL A 150 -5.12 -4.22 -20.02
CA VAL A 150 -6.22 -5.00 -19.44
C VAL A 150 -6.07 -5.10 -17.93
N ILE A 151 -7.20 -5.19 -17.25
CA ILE A 151 -7.25 -5.46 -15.82
C ILE A 151 -7.05 -6.96 -15.61
N ASN A 152 -6.01 -7.33 -14.89
CA ASN A 152 -5.75 -8.70 -14.45
C ASN A 152 -6.31 -8.95 -13.05
N ARG A 153 -6.30 -7.92 -12.19
CA ARG A 153 -6.86 -7.97 -10.84
C ARG A 153 -7.52 -6.64 -10.50
N HIS A 154 -8.74 -6.71 -10.00
CA HIS A 154 -9.52 -5.51 -9.65
C HIS A 154 -9.13 -4.95 -8.28
N SER A 155 -8.94 -5.81 -7.27
CA SER A 155 -8.72 -5.38 -5.88
C SER A 155 -7.27 -4.93 -5.64
N VAL A 156 -7.10 -3.70 -5.15
CA VAL A 156 -5.83 -3.06 -4.79
C VAL A 156 -5.78 -2.86 -3.29
N ASN A 157 -4.86 -3.55 -2.64
CA ASN A 157 -4.64 -3.53 -1.21
C ASN A 157 -3.13 -3.61 -0.92
N TYR A 158 -2.72 -4.02 0.28
CA TYR A 158 -1.31 -4.19 0.66
C TYR A 158 -0.59 -5.35 -0.06
N ASP A 159 -1.32 -6.21 -0.77
CA ASP A 159 -0.71 -7.34 -1.49
C ASP A 159 0.02 -6.87 -2.75
N ALA A 160 1.28 -6.47 -2.59
CA ALA A 160 2.15 -6.04 -3.67
C ALA A 160 2.72 -7.19 -4.52
N THR A 161 2.25 -8.42 -4.33
CA THR A 161 2.72 -9.59 -5.10
C THR A 161 1.91 -9.82 -6.38
N LYS A 162 0.70 -9.28 -6.45
CA LYS A 162 -0.25 -9.51 -7.53
C LYS A 162 -0.25 -8.39 -8.55
N GLU A 163 -0.19 -8.76 -9.83
CA GLU A 163 -0.26 -7.85 -10.96
C GLU A 163 -1.71 -7.36 -11.15
N HIS A 164 -1.89 -6.04 -11.26
CA HIS A 164 -3.20 -5.41 -11.47
C HIS A 164 -3.48 -5.18 -12.94
N PHE A 165 -2.46 -4.78 -13.70
CA PHE A 165 -2.58 -4.49 -15.11
C PHE A 165 -1.56 -5.26 -15.93
N HIS A 166 -2.02 -5.81 -17.06
CA HIS A 166 -1.16 -6.26 -18.14
C HIS A 166 -1.18 -5.22 -19.25
N ILE A 167 0.00 -4.74 -19.63
CA ILE A 167 0.16 -3.71 -20.65
C ILE A 167 1.04 -4.24 -21.78
N ARG A 168 0.62 -4.02 -23.02
CA ARG A 168 1.39 -4.28 -24.21
C ARG A 168 1.60 -2.98 -24.98
N PHE A 169 2.83 -2.70 -25.31
CA PHE A 169 3.18 -1.58 -26.19
C PHE A 169 3.21 -2.05 -27.63
N LYS A 170 2.96 -1.14 -28.56
CA LYS A 170 3.13 -1.39 -29.99
C LYS A 170 4.59 -1.64 -30.28
N ALA A 171 4.87 -2.51 -31.25
CA ALA A 171 6.22 -2.63 -31.77
C ALA A 171 6.66 -1.26 -32.34
N HIS A 172 7.88 -0.86 -32.03
CA HIS A 172 8.47 0.31 -32.67
C HIS A 172 8.66 0.00 -34.16
N PRO A 173 8.26 0.92 -35.06
CA PRO A 173 8.55 0.75 -36.50
C PRO A 173 10.04 0.75 -36.77
#